data_171fb566a75ed95ae6a9d51d4cfdd5dd
#
_entry.id   171fb566a75ed95ae6a9d51d4cfdd5dd
#
_cell.length_a   1.000
_cell.length_b   1.000
_cell.length_c   1.000
_cell.angle_alpha   90.00
_cell.angle_beta   90.00
_cell.angle_gamma   90.00
#
_symmetry.space_group_name_H-M   'P 1'
#
loop_
_entity.id
_entity.type
_entity.pdbx_description
1 polymer ?
#
loop_
_entity_poly.entity_id
_entity_poly.type
_entity_poly.pdbx_seq_one_letter_code
_entity_poly.pdbx_strand_id
1 'polypeptide(L)'
;MLYVAKTDCTDPYKNLALEEYLLLNVGDNVILYLWQNKHTVVIGRNQNPWAECRTSLLEEEGGHLARRLSGGGAVYHDLGNQNFTFLCKDEHYDLQKQLSVIQEACRLCGIDATFSGRNDLLADGRKFSGNAFYHSKGFSYHHGTLLIDTDMDRLGRYLSPPKAKLESKGVTSVRSRVVNLKELSPTLTCAKMKEYMTRAFEAVYGQKALLLPVPEEAILLPMAEKYASADWLYGRPIPFNCTIQSQFTWGHLQVLIEVNGGVIENVQVYTDAMDFALAEQLRGALIGIPFRSEELVRAVQALPYGEDLAQMLRAQEL
;
A
#
# COMPACT_ATOMS: atom_id res chain seq x y z
N MET A 1 -15.31 -3.72 -20.79
CA MET A 1 -15.13 -2.34 -21.33
C MET A 1 -14.09 -1.60 -20.51
N LEU A 2 -13.53 -0.47 -21.02
CA LEU A 2 -12.59 0.37 -20.27
C LEU A 2 -13.33 1.59 -19.72
N TYR A 3 -13.03 1.93 -18.47
CA TYR A 3 -13.54 3.14 -17.82
C TYR A 3 -12.41 3.93 -17.15
N VAL A 4 -12.57 5.24 -17.11
CA VAL A 4 -11.72 6.14 -16.31
C VAL A 4 -12.60 6.85 -15.30
N ALA A 5 -12.29 6.71 -14.02
CA ALA A 5 -12.90 7.46 -12.93
C ALA A 5 -11.91 8.55 -12.47
N LYS A 6 -12.40 9.77 -12.23
CA LYS A 6 -11.61 10.91 -11.74
C LYS A 6 -12.40 11.61 -10.65
N THR A 7 -11.70 12.11 -9.65
CA THR A 7 -12.30 12.93 -8.58
C THR A 7 -11.41 14.13 -8.29
N ASP A 8 -12.02 15.22 -7.89
CA ASP A 8 -11.35 16.40 -7.34
C ASP A 8 -11.34 16.40 -5.80
N CYS A 9 -11.96 15.37 -5.18
CA CYS A 9 -11.89 15.14 -3.75
C CYS A 9 -10.44 14.84 -3.33
N THR A 10 -9.98 15.47 -2.25
CA THR A 10 -8.63 15.26 -1.69
C THR A 10 -8.65 14.64 -0.30
N ASP A 11 -9.83 14.27 0.20
CA ASP A 11 -10.03 13.56 1.45
C ASP A 11 -9.63 12.09 1.30
N PRO A 12 -8.65 11.59 2.08
CA PRO A 12 -8.16 10.23 1.92
C PRO A 12 -9.21 9.16 2.23
N TYR A 13 -10.11 9.40 3.16
CA TYR A 13 -11.11 8.43 3.57
C TYR A 13 -12.18 8.25 2.49
N LYS A 14 -12.62 9.37 1.89
CA LYS A 14 -13.55 9.36 0.76
C LYS A 14 -12.92 8.72 -0.49
N ASN A 15 -11.64 9.00 -0.74
CA ASN A 15 -10.93 8.43 -1.89
C ASN A 15 -10.71 6.93 -1.75
N LEU A 16 -10.37 6.42 -0.57
CA LEU A 16 -10.25 4.98 -0.31
C LEU A 16 -11.63 4.29 -0.33
N ALA A 17 -12.69 4.98 0.14
CA ALA A 17 -14.05 4.49 0.03
C ALA A 17 -14.49 4.35 -1.45
N LEU A 18 -14.16 5.34 -2.28
CA LEU A 18 -14.43 5.28 -3.71
C LEU A 18 -13.63 4.15 -4.40
N GLU A 19 -12.35 3.95 -4.03
CA GLU A 19 -11.53 2.85 -4.53
C GLU A 19 -12.19 1.49 -4.24
N GLU A 20 -12.61 1.25 -2.99
CA GLU A 20 -13.30 0.01 -2.57
C GLU A 20 -14.66 -0.14 -3.28
N TYR A 21 -15.44 0.94 -3.37
CA TYR A 21 -16.73 0.92 -4.07
C TYR A 21 -16.57 0.57 -5.55
N LEU A 22 -15.62 1.18 -6.25
CA LEU A 22 -15.33 0.90 -7.66
C LEU A 22 -14.89 -0.56 -7.85
N LEU A 23 -14.08 -1.10 -6.94
CA LEU A 23 -13.66 -2.50 -6.97
C LEU A 23 -14.85 -3.45 -6.89
N LEU A 24 -15.72 -3.24 -5.90
CA LEU A 24 -16.88 -4.11 -5.66
C LEU A 24 -17.94 -4.03 -6.77
N ASN A 25 -17.94 -2.94 -7.55
CA ASN A 25 -18.89 -2.68 -8.63
C ASN A 25 -18.25 -2.71 -10.03
N VAL A 26 -17.02 -3.25 -10.16
CA VAL A 26 -16.28 -3.22 -11.43
C VAL A 26 -16.92 -4.01 -12.56
N GLY A 27 -17.72 -5.05 -12.25
CA GLY A 27 -18.31 -5.94 -13.27
C GLY A 27 -17.23 -6.59 -14.16
N ASP A 28 -17.52 -6.79 -15.45
CA ASP A 28 -16.56 -7.33 -16.43
C ASP A 28 -15.77 -6.21 -17.14
N ASN A 29 -15.34 -5.22 -16.37
CA ASN A 29 -14.66 -4.04 -16.87
C ASN A 29 -13.25 -3.92 -16.28
N VAL A 30 -12.46 -3.04 -16.89
CA VAL A 30 -11.21 -2.53 -16.30
C VAL A 30 -11.38 -1.03 -16.06
N ILE A 31 -11.19 -0.60 -14.82
CA ILE A 31 -11.34 0.81 -14.43
C ILE A 31 -9.96 1.36 -14.08
N LEU A 32 -9.61 2.50 -14.67
CA LEU A 32 -8.49 3.34 -14.19
C LEU A 32 -9.07 4.47 -13.34
N TYR A 33 -8.77 4.46 -12.05
CA TYR A 33 -9.15 5.52 -11.12
C TYR A 33 -7.95 6.43 -10.85
N LEU A 34 -8.11 7.75 -11.06
CA LEU A 34 -7.08 8.79 -10.89
C LEU A 34 -7.49 9.77 -9.79
N TRP A 35 -6.70 9.86 -8.73
CA TRP A 35 -7.07 10.57 -7.50
C TRP A 35 -5.86 11.17 -6.78
N GLN A 36 -6.10 12.08 -5.86
CA GLN A 36 -5.08 12.74 -5.05
C GLN A 36 -5.56 12.88 -3.61
N ASN A 37 -4.64 12.78 -2.65
CA ASN A 37 -4.92 13.15 -1.26
C ASN A 37 -4.10 14.39 -0.90
N LYS A 38 -4.67 15.22 -0.02
CA LYS A 38 -3.97 16.37 0.55
C LYS A 38 -3.36 15.96 1.89
N HIS A 39 -2.05 16.20 2.07
CA HIS A 39 -1.35 16.08 3.35
C HIS A 39 -1.69 14.82 4.15
N THR A 40 -1.39 13.66 3.59
CA THR A 40 -1.80 12.37 4.13
C THR A 40 -0.64 11.38 4.18
N VAL A 41 -0.47 10.67 5.29
CA VAL A 41 0.31 9.44 5.34
C VAL A 41 -0.64 8.25 5.16
N VAL A 42 -0.38 7.41 4.14
CA VAL A 42 -1.15 6.19 3.90
C VAL A 42 -0.31 4.98 4.26
N ILE A 43 -0.73 4.24 5.28
CA ILE A 43 -0.09 2.98 5.70
C ILE A 43 -0.74 1.77 5.03
N GLY A 44 0.03 0.69 4.90
CA GLY A 44 -0.48 -0.60 4.44
C GLY A 44 -1.39 -1.26 5.46
N ARG A 45 -2.17 -2.24 5.01
CA ARG A 45 -3.22 -2.93 5.77
C ARG A 45 -2.78 -3.35 7.17
N ASN A 46 -1.58 -3.92 7.28
CA ASN A 46 -1.09 -4.56 8.49
C ASN A 46 0.09 -3.82 9.13
N GLN A 47 0.34 -2.55 8.75
CA GLN A 47 1.41 -1.78 9.37
C GLN A 47 1.03 -1.24 10.74
N ASN A 48 2.03 -1.15 11.62
CA ASN A 48 1.92 -0.45 12.88
C ASN A 48 2.03 1.08 12.64
N PRO A 49 0.95 1.86 12.85
CA PRO A 49 0.96 3.28 12.53
C PRO A 49 2.03 4.07 13.28
N TRP A 50 2.27 3.74 14.53
CA TRP A 50 3.25 4.46 15.38
C TRP A 50 4.71 4.13 15.05
N ALA A 51 4.96 2.95 14.47
CA ALA A 51 6.30 2.57 14.00
C ALA A 51 6.64 3.21 12.64
N GLU A 52 5.64 3.46 11.80
CA GLU A 52 5.84 3.92 10.42
C GLU A 52 5.62 5.42 10.22
N CYS A 53 4.87 6.06 11.13
CA CYS A 53 4.46 7.46 11.01
C CYS A 53 4.58 8.19 12.35
N ARG A 54 5.02 9.44 12.31
CA ARG A 54 4.94 10.38 13.43
C ARG A 54 3.51 10.94 13.50
N THR A 55 2.58 10.11 13.98
CA THR A 55 1.13 10.37 13.91
C THR A 55 0.75 11.67 14.60
N SER A 56 1.24 11.92 15.83
CA SER A 56 0.93 13.16 16.56
C SER A 56 1.38 14.41 15.80
N LEU A 57 2.61 14.40 15.26
CA LEU A 57 3.13 15.52 14.49
C LEU A 57 2.32 15.75 13.19
N LEU A 58 1.92 14.66 12.53
CA LEU A 58 1.10 14.75 11.32
C LEU A 58 -0.26 15.41 11.63
N GLU A 59 -0.92 14.99 12.72
CA GLU A 59 -2.21 15.52 13.16
C GLU A 59 -2.12 16.98 13.60
N GLU A 60 -1.11 17.34 14.39
CA GLU A 60 -0.84 18.72 14.84
C GLU A 60 -0.64 19.68 13.66
N GLU A 61 -0.07 19.21 12.56
CA GLU A 61 0.15 20.00 11.34
C GLU A 61 -1.03 19.89 10.34
N GLY A 62 -2.19 19.34 10.77
CA GLY A 62 -3.42 19.25 9.98
C GLY A 62 -3.37 18.19 8.89
N GLY A 63 -2.50 17.19 9.00
CA GLY A 63 -2.45 16.04 8.12
C GLY A 63 -3.35 14.90 8.58
N HIS A 64 -3.49 13.90 7.72
CA HIS A 64 -4.33 12.73 7.96
C HIS A 64 -3.51 11.45 7.94
N LEU A 65 -3.79 10.54 8.88
CA LEU A 65 -3.39 9.15 8.78
C LEU A 65 -4.50 8.37 8.06
N ALA A 66 -4.15 7.57 7.07
CA ALA A 66 -5.09 6.68 6.40
C ALA A 66 -4.50 5.27 6.29
N ARG A 67 -5.35 4.25 6.26
CA ARG A 67 -4.97 2.85 6.09
C ARG A 67 -5.68 2.27 4.87
N ARG A 68 -4.90 1.75 3.90
CA ARG A 68 -5.43 1.11 2.68
C ARG A 68 -5.67 -0.39 2.87
N LEU A 69 -6.41 -1.00 1.94
CA LEU A 69 -6.68 -2.46 1.95
C LEU A 69 -5.45 -3.31 1.58
N SER A 70 -4.59 -2.80 0.69
CA SER A 70 -3.38 -3.52 0.24
C SER A 70 -2.28 -3.54 1.30
N GLY A 71 -1.35 -4.44 1.15
CA GLY A 71 -0.11 -4.48 1.93
C GLY A 71 0.90 -3.41 1.53
N GLY A 72 2.17 -3.65 1.85
CA GLY A 72 3.29 -2.76 1.54
C GLY A 72 3.53 -1.66 2.57
N GLY A 73 4.55 -0.84 2.31
CA GLY A 73 5.04 0.21 3.21
C GLY A 73 4.20 1.49 3.23
N ALA A 74 4.49 2.36 4.18
CA ALA A 74 3.88 3.68 4.29
C ALA A 74 4.34 4.62 3.18
N VAL A 75 3.44 5.49 2.72
CA VAL A 75 3.67 6.52 1.71
C VAL A 75 3.11 7.87 2.18
N TYR A 76 3.68 8.95 1.67
CA TYR A 76 3.17 10.30 1.89
C TYR A 76 2.52 10.83 0.63
N HIS A 77 1.34 11.42 0.76
CA HIS A 77 0.57 12.05 -0.31
C HIS A 77 0.36 13.53 -0.03
N ASP A 78 0.64 14.33 -1.04
CA ASP A 78 0.22 15.73 -1.14
C ASP A 78 -0.35 16.01 -2.54
N LEU A 79 -0.65 17.27 -2.84
CA LEU A 79 -1.19 17.64 -4.16
C LEU A 79 -0.13 17.60 -5.28
N GLY A 80 1.15 17.35 -4.96
CA GLY A 80 2.21 17.06 -5.90
C GLY A 80 2.34 15.57 -6.25
N ASN A 81 1.59 14.69 -5.55
CA ASN A 81 1.52 13.27 -5.83
C ASN A 81 0.22 12.92 -6.56
N GLN A 82 0.32 12.18 -7.67
CA GLN A 82 -0.81 11.61 -8.39
C GLN A 82 -0.96 10.13 -8.07
N ASN A 83 -2.11 9.72 -7.51
CA ASN A 83 -2.41 8.31 -7.33
C ASN A 83 -3.15 7.75 -8.54
N PHE A 84 -2.92 6.48 -8.82
CA PHE A 84 -3.66 5.70 -9.79
C PHE A 84 -4.10 4.38 -9.17
N THR A 85 -5.22 3.83 -9.66
CA THR A 85 -5.68 2.48 -9.33
C THR A 85 -6.27 1.83 -10.56
N PHE A 86 -5.74 0.67 -10.96
CA PHE A 86 -6.37 -0.23 -11.92
C PHE A 86 -7.22 -1.24 -11.16
N LEU A 87 -8.52 -1.29 -11.44
CA LEU A 87 -9.47 -2.18 -10.76
C LEU A 87 -10.11 -3.11 -11.80
N CYS A 88 -10.19 -4.39 -11.48
CA CYS A 88 -10.80 -5.40 -12.35
C CYS A 88 -11.17 -6.65 -11.55
N LYS A 89 -11.89 -7.59 -12.18
CA LYS A 89 -11.93 -8.97 -11.71
C LYS A 89 -10.59 -9.66 -11.94
N ASP A 90 -10.31 -10.72 -11.15
CA ASP A 90 -9.05 -11.49 -11.23
C ASP A 90 -8.75 -11.99 -12.65
N GLU A 91 -9.79 -12.39 -13.40
CA GLU A 91 -9.66 -12.87 -14.79
C GLU A 91 -9.17 -11.81 -15.80
N HIS A 92 -9.31 -10.52 -15.45
CA HIS A 92 -8.86 -9.38 -16.26
C HIS A 92 -7.58 -8.73 -15.72
N TYR A 93 -7.01 -9.29 -14.64
CA TYR A 93 -5.82 -8.75 -14.02
C TYR A 93 -4.57 -9.09 -14.84
N ASP A 94 -3.89 -8.05 -15.30
CA ASP A 94 -2.64 -8.16 -16.06
C ASP A 94 -1.67 -7.06 -15.59
N LEU A 95 -0.80 -7.43 -14.65
CA LEU A 95 0.15 -6.49 -14.06
C LEU A 95 1.11 -5.91 -15.10
N GLN A 96 1.59 -6.72 -16.05
CA GLN A 96 2.53 -6.25 -17.07
C GLN A 96 1.88 -5.19 -17.97
N LYS A 97 0.63 -5.42 -18.34
CA LYS A 97 -0.15 -4.47 -19.13
C LYS A 97 -0.42 -3.17 -18.37
N GLN A 98 -0.75 -3.27 -17.07
CA GLN A 98 -0.95 -2.10 -16.20
C GLN A 98 0.34 -1.29 -15.98
N LEU A 99 1.48 -1.96 -15.80
CA LEU A 99 2.80 -1.31 -15.73
C LEU A 99 3.16 -0.63 -17.06
N SER A 100 2.84 -1.25 -18.20
CA SER A 100 3.05 -0.65 -19.52
C SER A 100 2.26 0.64 -19.71
N VAL A 101 1.07 0.77 -19.09
CA VAL A 101 0.31 2.04 -19.09
C VAL A 101 1.12 3.16 -18.41
N ILE A 102 1.72 2.87 -17.27
CA ILE A 102 2.49 3.88 -16.53
C ILE A 102 3.75 4.27 -17.30
N GLN A 103 4.44 3.28 -17.87
CA GLN A 103 5.63 3.52 -18.71
C GLN A 103 5.29 4.36 -19.95
N GLU A 104 4.18 4.05 -20.62
CA GLU A 104 3.71 4.83 -21.78
C GLU A 104 3.32 6.25 -21.37
N ALA A 105 2.66 6.45 -20.22
CA ALA A 105 2.35 7.78 -19.71
C ALA A 105 3.63 8.60 -19.43
N CYS A 106 4.67 7.97 -18.89
CA CYS A 106 5.98 8.60 -18.71
C CYS A 106 6.63 8.93 -20.06
N ARG A 107 6.58 8.01 -21.03
CA ARG A 107 7.10 8.24 -22.40
C ARG A 107 6.44 9.44 -23.07
N LEU A 108 5.14 9.65 -22.86
CA LEU A 108 4.40 10.80 -23.41
C LEU A 108 4.88 12.15 -22.86
N CYS A 109 5.53 12.17 -21.71
CA CYS A 109 6.18 13.36 -21.16
C CYS A 109 7.72 13.37 -21.28
N GLY A 110 8.27 12.45 -22.11
CA GLY A 110 9.71 12.40 -22.41
C GLY A 110 10.55 11.72 -21.32
N ILE A 111 9.95 10.92 -20.46
CA ILE A 111 10.64 10.22 -19.37
C ILE A 111 10.70 8.72 -19.66
N ASP A 112 11.89 8.13 -19.57
CA ASP A 112 12.08 6.68 -19.63
C ASP A 112 11.90 6.09 -18.23
N ALA A 113 10.93 5.17 -18.11
CA ALA A 113 10.56 4.53 -16.86
C ALA A 113 10.80 3.02 -16.89
N THR A 114 11.43 2.51 -15.84
CA THR A 114 11.73 1.09 -15.70
C THR A 114 11.12 0.52 -14.42
N PHE A 115 10.62 -0.71 -14.49
CA PHE A 115 10.15 -1.43 -13.30
C PHE A 115 11.36 -2.09 -12.62
N SER A 116 11.45 -1.96 -11.30
CA SER A 116 12.56 -2.51 -10.52
C SER A 116 12.09 -3.10 -9.20
N GLY A 117 12.70 -4.23 -8.85
CA GLY A 117 12.41 -4.90 -7.58
C GLY A 117 10.99 -5.48 -7.52
N ARG A 118 10.37 -5.38 -6.34
CA ARG A 118 9.04 -5.94 -6.08
C ARG A 118 7.90 -5.03 -6.51
N ASN A 119 8.10 -3.72 -6.39
CA ASN A 119 7.00 -2.76 -6.49
C ASN A 119 7.43 -1.32 -6.80
N ASP A 120 8.63 -1.09 -7.31
CA ASP A 120 9.13 0.25 -7.58
C ASP A 120 9.21 0.53 -9.10
N LEU A 121 8.83 1.73 -9.52
CA LEU A 121 9.16 2.27 -10.84
C LEU A 121 10.22 3.36 -10.69
N LEU A 122 11.22 3.27 -11.55
CA LEU A 122 12.38 4.16 -11.54
C LEU A 122 12.41 5.02 -12.81
N ALA A 123 12.86 6.25 -12.65
CA ALA A 123 13.29 7.13 -13.71
C ALA A 123 14.66 7.70 -13.31
N ASP A 124 15.62 7.70 -14.24
CA ASP A 124 17.01 8.09 -13.95
C ASP A 124 17.61 7.37 -12.73
N GLY A 125 17.31 6.05 -12.59
CA GLY A 125 17.78 5.20 -11.49
C GLY A 125 17.17 5.51 -10.12
N ARG A 126 16.26 6.49 -10.00
CA ARG A 126 15.59 6.89 -8.76
C ARG A 126 14.12 6.56 -8.80
N LYS A 127 13.56 6.17 -7.66
CA LYS A 127 12.15 5.81 -7.53
C LYS A 127 11.24 7.04 -7.65
N PHE A 128 10.24 6.96 -8.54
CA PHE A 128 9.16 7.96 -8.64
C PHE A 128 7.77 7.38 -8.34
N SER A 129 7.65 6.05 -8.27
CA SER A 129 6.38 5.35 -8.02
C SER A 129 6.60 4.15 -7.12
N GLY A 130 5.77 4.02 -6.11
CA GLY A 130 5.60 2.81 -5.31
C GLY A 130 4.24 2.19 -5.61
N ASN A 131 4.21 0.86 -5.76
CA ASN A 131 3.02 0.11 -6.13
C ASN A 131 2.63 -0.87 -5.03
N ALA A 132 1.34 -1.15 -4.92
CA ALA A 132 0.81 -2.18 -4.06
C ALA A 132 -0.37 -2.88 -4.75
N PHE A 133 -0.64 -4.10 -4.33
CA PHE A 133 -1.58 -4.99 -5.00
C PHE A 133 -2.58 -5.53 -3.97
N TYR A 134 -3.78 -5.82 -4.45
CA TYR A 134 -4.83 -6.44 -3.66
C TYR A 134 -5.57 -7.47 -4.49
N HIS A 135 -5.73 -8.68 -3.94
CA HIS A 135 -6.44 -9.78 -4.57
C HIS A 135 -7.34 -10.42 -3.52
N SER A 136 -8.64 -10.31 -3.66
CA SER A 136 -9.57 -10.93 -2.73
C SER A 136 -10.94 -11.14 -3.35
N LYS A 137 -11.53 -12.31 -3.09
CA LYS A 137 -12.91 -12.65 -3.47
C LYS A 137 -13.22 -12.48 -4.97
N GLY A 138 -12.26 -12.76 -5.83
CA GLY A 138 -12.42 -12.63 -7.28
C GLY A 138 -12.21 -11.21 -7.84
N PHE A 139 -11.75 -10.29 -7.01
CA PHE A 139 -11.45 -8.90 -7.37
C PHE A 139 -9.99 -8.56 -7.13
N SER A 140 -9.43 -7.80 -8.05
CA SER A 140 -8.04 -7.33 -7.98
C SER A 140 -7.94 -5.84 -8.23
N TYR A 141 -7.01 -5.21 -7.52
CA TYR A 141 -6.49 -3.92 -7.93
C TYR A 141 -4.97 -3.83 -7.82
N HIS A 142 -4.41 -3.00 -8.67
CA HIS A 142 -3.05 -2.49 -8.62
C HIS A 142 -3.13 -0.97 -8.47
N HIS A 143 -2.62 -0.44 -7.40
CA HIS A 143 -2.55 0.99 -7.20
C HIS A 143 -1.13 1.47 -6.87
N GLY A 144 -0.91 2.74 -7.06
CA GLY A 144 0.39 3.34 -6.76
C GLY A 144 0.38 4.84 -6.76
N THR A 145 1.55 5.37 -6.46
CA THR A 145 1.87 6.80 -6.42
C THR A 145 2.68 7.20 -7.64
N LEU A 146 2.51 8.41 -8.13
CA LEU A 146 3.41 9.05 -9.09
C LEU A 146 3.88 10.37 -8.46
N LEU A 147 5.15 10.44 -8.06
CA LEU A 147 5.74 11.65 -7.50
C LEU A 147 5.98 12.66 -8.64
N ILE A 148 5.11 13.65 -8.76
CA ILE A 148 5.21 14.70 -9.79
C ILE A 148 5.96 15.91 -9.25
N ASP A 149 5.50 16.47 -8.15
CA ASP A 149 6.04 17.67 -7.48
C ASP A 149 5.79 17.59 -5.97
N THR A 150 6.00 16.40 -5.39
CA THR A 150 5.76 16.09 -3.97
C THR A 150 6.78 16.81 -3.09
N ASP A 151 6.35 17.34 -1.96
CA ASP A 151 7.21 17.92 -0.93
C ASP A 151 8.04 16.83 -0.23
N MET A 152 9.31 16.70 -0.65
CA MET A 152 10.22 15.66 -0.14
C MET A 152 10.64 15.91 1.32
N ASP A 153 10.57 17.14 1.80
CA ASP A 153 10.89 17.46 3.19
C ASP A 153 9.76 16.99 4.11
N ARG A 154 8.52 17.21 3.72
CA ARG A 154 7.34 16.66 4.44
C ARG A 154 7.31 15.15 4.41
N LEU A 155 7.60 14.53 3.26
CA LEU A 155 7.71 13.07 3.15
C LEU A 155 8.72 12.51 4.19
N GLY A 156 9.92 13.09 4.27
CA GLY A 156 10.94 12.69 5.25
C GLY A 156 10.58 13.04 6.70
N ARG A 157 9.77 14.08 6.91
CA ARG A 157 9.36 14.55 8.23
C ARG A 157 8.37 13.61 8.92
N TYR A 158 7.40 13.07 8.19
CA TYR A 158 6.33 12.26 8.75
C TYR A 158 6.60 10.76 8.72
N LEU A 159 7.34 10.26 7.73
CA LEU A 159 7.67 8.84 7.65
C LEU A 159 8.85 8.51 8.56
N SER A 160 8.70 7.46 9.37
CA SER A 160 9.74 6.96 10.29
C SER A 160 10.04 5.50 9.97
N PRO A 161 10.67 5.19 8.81
CA PRO A 161 10.98 3.80 8.50
C PRO A 161 11.98 3.23 9.52
N PRO A 162 11.82 1.97 9.97
CA PRO A 162 12.78 1.33 10.86
C PRO A 162 14.22 1.41 10.31
N LYS A 163 15.21 1.66 11.18
CA LYS A 163 16.64 1.79 10.79
C LYS A 163 17.12 0.59 9.98
N ALA A 164 16.79 -0.62 10.41
CA ALA A 164 17.12 -1.86 9.69
C ALA A 164 16.64 -1.87 8.25
N LYS A 165 15.50 -1.23 7.95
CA LYS A 165 14.94 -1.11 6.58
C LYS A 165 15.75 -0.13 5.70
N LEU A 166 16.33 0.90 6.27
CA LEU A 166 17.24 1.81 5.56
C LEU A 166 18.59 1.14 5.31
N GLU A 167 19.16 0.49 6.32
CA GLU A 167 20.44 -0.22 6.25
C GLU A 167 20.41 -1.36 5.24
N SER A 168 19.34 -2.18 5.22
CA SER A 168 19.18 -3.28 4.27
C SER A 168 19.13 -2.84 2.79
N LYS A 169 18.83 -1.54 2.55
CA LYS A 169 18.79 -0.93 1.21
C LYS A 169 20.03 -0.08 0.89
N GLY A 170 21.01 -0.05 1.79
CA GLY A 170 22.28 0.67 1.60
C GLY A 170 22.12 2.18 1.46
N VAL A 171 21.09 2.78 2.07
CA VAL A 171 20.80 4.22 1.95
C VAL A 171 20.68 4.91 3.30
N THR A 172 21.12 6.16 3.36
CA THR A 172 21.10 6.96 4.56
C THR A 172 19.78 7.72 4.78
N SER A 173 18.99 7.90 3.73
CA SER A 173 17.70 8.60 3.81
C SER A 173 16.72 8.17 2.71
N VAL A 174 15.43 8.38 2.95
CA VAL A 174 14.38 8.16 1.94
C VAL A 174 14.55 9.11 0.76
N ARG A 175 14.94 10.37 1.01
CA ARG A 175 15.11 11.43 -0.01
C ARG A 175 16.11 11.08 -1.11
N SER A 176 17.22 10.43 -0.78
CA SER A 176 18.26 10.07 -1.77
C SER A 176 17.82 9.02 -2.79
N ARG A 177 16.68 8.37 -2.56
CA ARG A 177 16.18 7.25 -3.37
C ARG A 177 15.04 7.63 -4.32
N VAL A 178 14.44 8.78 -4.12
CA VAL A 178 13.23 9.20 -4.84
C VAL A 178 13.50 10.37 -5.77
N VAL A 179 12.65 10.56 -6.76
CA VAL A 179 12.69 11.66 -7.70
C VAL A 179 11.27 12.15 -8.00
N ASN A 180 11.08 13.46 -8.07
CA ASN A 180 9.89 14.04 -8.66
C ASN A 180 10.03 14.04 -10.19
N LEU A 181 9.01 13.55 -10.90
CA LEU A 181 9.03 13.53 -12.36
C LEU A 181 9.15 14.92 -13.00
N LYS A 182 8.75 15.98 -12.29
CA LYS A 182 8.93 17.37 -12.71
C LYS A 182 10.41 17.78 -12.80
N GLU A 183 11.31 17.14 -12.05
CA GLU A 183 12.76 17.37 -12.19
C GLU A 183 13.26 16.93 -13.57
N LEU A 184 12.64 15.88 -14.16
CA LEU A 184 13.00 15.33 -15.46
C LEU A 184 12.17 15.93 -16.61
N SER A 185 10.96 16.42 -16.32
CA SER A 185 10.06 17.07 -17.27
C SER A 185 9.44 18.33 -16.63
N PRO A 186 10.11 19.50 -16.72
CA PRO A 186 9.76 20.71 -15.94
C PRO A 186 8.35 21.25 -16.14
N THR A 187 7.73 20.96 -17.28
CA THR A 187 6.34 21.39 -17.60
C THR A 187 5.28 20.40 -17.13
N LEU A 188 5.68 19.27 -16.54
CA LEU A 188 4.77 18.25 -16.05
C LEU A 188 4.03 18.74 -14.81
N THR A 189 2.72 18.45 -14.79
CA THR A 189 1.81 18.71 -13.66
C THR A 189 0.96 17.47 -13.42
N CYS A 190 0.35 17.34 -12.22
CA CYS A 190 -0.60 16.26 -11.95
C CYS A 190 -1.76 16.25 -12.96
N ALA A 191 -2.27 17.40 -13.38
CA ALA A 191 -3.32 17.49 -14.39
C ALA A 191 -2.87 16.89 -15.73
N LYS A 192 -1.68 17.23 -16.22
CA LYS A 192 -1.11 16.64 -17.44
C LYS A 192 -0.87 15.15 -17.29
N MET A 193 -0.38 14.70 -16.11
CA MET A 193 -0.18 13.27 -15.86
C MET A 193 -1.51 12.51 -15.89
N LYS A 194 -2.61 13.04 -15.36
CA LYS A 194 -3.95 12.44 -15.49
C LYS A 194 -4.37 12.26 -16.97
N GLU A 195 -4.04 13.23 -17.82
CA GLU A 195 -4.30 13.14 -19.27
C GLU A 195 -3.42 12.08 -19.94
N TYR A 196 -2.11 12.05 -19.62
CA TYR A 196 -1.18 11.06 -20.18
C TYR A 196 -1.54 9.64 -19.72
N MET A 197 -1.90 9.44 -18.45
CA MET A 197 -2.38 8.14 -17.95
C MET A 197 -3.65 7.68 -18.69
N THR A 198 -4.60 8.57 -18.92
CA THR A 198 -5.82 8.24 -19.68
C THR A 198 -5.48 7.83 -21.12
N ARG A 199 -4.63 8.61 -21.83
CA ARG A 199 -4.21 8.31 -23.20
C ARG A 199 -3.40 7.02 -23.30
N ALA A 200 -2.48 6.80 -22.35
CA ALA A 200 -1.68 5.58 -22.28
C ALA A 200 -2.56 4.35 -22.01
N PHE A 201 -3.54 4.48 -21.12
CA PHE A 201 -4.51 3.42 -20.83
C PHE A 201 -5.28 3.00 -22.08
N GLU A 202 -5.80 3.96 -22.84
CA GLU A 202 -6.48 3.69 -24.11
C GLU A 202 -5.54 3.04 -25.15
N ALA A 203 -4.31 3.54 -25.26
CA ALA A 203 -3.34 3.05 -26.24
C ALA A 203 -2.90 1.61 -25.93
N VAL A 204 -2.54 1.30 -24.67
CA VAL A 204 -2.07 -0.02 -24.26
C VAL A 204 -3.17 -1.08 -24.32
N TYR A 205 -4.41 -0.69 -24.00
CA TYR A 205 -5.55 -1.61 -24.07
C TYR A 205 -6.20 -1.67 -25.46
N GLY A 206 -5.84 -0.76 -26.38
CA GLY A 206 -6.35 -0.73 -27.75
C GLY A 206 -7.84 -0.36 -27.87
N GLN A 207 -8.38 0.34 -26.86
CA GLN A 207 -9.79 0.69 -26.78
C GLN A 207 -9.96 2.07 -26.13
N LYS A 208 -10.97 2.83 -26.56
CA LYS A 208 -11.37 4.08 -25.91
C LYS A 208 -11.99 3.81 -24.53
N ALA A 209 -11.61 4.62 -23.57
CA ALA A 209 -12.17 4.56 -22.23
C ALA A 209 -13.37 5.53 -22.11
N LEU A 210 -14.41 5.06 -21.44
CA LEU A 210 -15.56 5.88 -21.08
C LEU A 210 -15.33 6.54 -19.72
N LEU A 211 -15.86 7.74 -19.55
CA LEU A 211 -15.84 8.38 -18.22
C LEU A 211 -16.84 7.67 -17.31
N LEU A 212 -16.35 7.19 -16.16
CA LEU A 212 -17.21 6.62 -15.13
C LEU A 212 -17.58 7.73 -14.14
N PRO A 213 -18.86 8.06 -13.97
CA PRO A 213 -19.26 9.06 -12.99
C PRO A 213 -18.98 8.57 -11.55
N VAL A 214 -18.56 9.49 -10.69
CA VAL A 214 -18.44 9.22 -9.26
C VAL A 214 -19.84 9.10 -8.65
N PRO A 215 -20.11 8.08 -7.81
CA PRO A 215 -21.41 7.94 -7.17
C PRO A 215 -21.69 9.10 -6.21
N GLU A 216 -22.96 9.27 -5.85
CA GLU A 216 -23.37 10.27 -4.86
C GLU A 216 -22.66 10.02 -3.51
N GLU A 217 -22.33 11.10 -2.81
CA GLU A 217 -21.59 11.04 -1.55
C GLU A 217 -22.28 10.16 -0.50
N ALA A 218 -23.60 10.17 -0.45
CA ALA A 218 -24.39 9.35 0.46
C ALA A 218 -24.13 7.84 0.33
N ILE A 219 -23.79 7.38 -0.87
CA ILE A 219 -23.46 5.97 -1.15
C ILE A 219 -22.09 5.61 -0.55
N LEU A 220 -21.15 6.55 -0.58
CA LEU A 220 -19.78 6.34 -0.10
C LEU A 220 -19.63 6.56 1.41
N LEU A 221 -20.56 7.27 2.04
CA LEU A 221 -20.45 7.71 3.44
C LEU A 221 -20.17 6.56 4.42
N PRO A 222 -20.88 5.41 4.41
CA PRO A 222 -20.58 4.32 5.36
C PRO A 222 -19.18 3.75 5.20
N MET A 223 -18.67 3.69 3.97
CA MET A 223 -17.29 3.23 3.71
C MET A 223 -16.28 4.29 4.15
N ALA A 224 -16.54 5.57 3.91
CA ALA A 224 -15.66 6.65 4.34
C ALA A 224 -15.57 6.73 5.87
N GLU A 225 -16.66 6.56 6.58
CA GLU A 225 -16.70 6.46 8.05
C GLU A 225 -15.88 5.28 8.57
N LYS A 226 -15.95 4.11 7.90
CA LYS A 226 -15.09 2.96 8.21
C LYS A 226 -13.61 3.37 8.10
N TYR A 227 -13.19 3.98 6.99
CA TYR A 227 -11.79 4.38 6.75
C TYR A 227 -11.30 5.46 7.70
N ALA A 228 -12.19 6.31 8.23
CA ALA A 228 -11.87 7.34 9.21
C ALA A 228 -11.90 6.83 10.66
N SER A 229 -12.43 5.64 10.91
CA SER A 229 -12.60 5.14 12.27
C SER A 229 -11.26 4.77 12.94
N ALA A 230 -11.18 5.00 14.25
CA ALA A 230 -10.01 4.63 15.05
C ALA A 230 -9.74 3.12 14.99
N ASP A 231 -10.78 2.28 15.00
CA ASP A 231 -10.65 0.83 14.87
C ASP A 231 -9.96 0.42 13.56
N TRP A 232 -10.24 1.13 12.47
CA TRP A 232 -9.57 0.86 11.19
C TRP A 232 -8.16 1.41 11.13
N LEU A 233 -7.93 2.62 11.60
CA LEU A 233 -6.64 3.31 11.51
C LEU A 233 -5.60 2.69 12.44
N TYR A 234 -5.99 2.45 13.69
CA TYR A 234 -5.07 2.04 14.75
C TYR A 234 -5.20 0.57 15.13
N GLY A 235 -6.32 -0.07 14.80
CA GLY A 235 -6.67 -1.42 15.27
C GLY A 235 -7.12 -1.40 16.73
N ARG A 236 -7.46 -2.58 17.23
CA ARG A 236 -7.78 -2.78 18.65
C ARG A 236 -6.52 -3.23 19.36
N PRO A 237 -6.10 -2.56 20.44
CA PRO A 237 -4.96 -3.03 21.22
C PRO A 237 -5.31 -4.38 21.86
N ILE A 238 -4.32 -5.28 21.90
CA ILE A 238 -4.40 -6.52 22.66
C ILE A 238 -3.39 -6.46 23.80
N PRO A 239 -3.63 -7.09 24.96
CA PRO A 239 -2.59 -7.37 25.91
C PRO A 239 -1.56 -8.31 25.27
N PHE A 240 -0.28 -8.17 25.64
CA PHE A 240 0.78 -9.07 25.18
C PHE A 240 1.89 -9.16 26.23
N ASN A 241 2.54 -10.30 26.32
CA ASN A 241 3.66 -10.57 27.19
C ASN A 241 4.89 -11.13 26.46
N CYS A 242 4.75 -11.38 25.15
CA CYS A 242 5.85 -11.79 24.30
C CYS A 242 5.82 -11.01 22.98
N THR A 243 7.01 -10.64 22.48
CA THR A 243 7.18 -10.00 21.17
C THR A 243 8.25 -10.73 20.38
N ILE A 244 7.91 -11.16 19.17
CA ILE A 244 8.83 -11.77 18.23
C ILE A 244 8.87 -10.88 16.98
N GLN A 245 10.06 -10.55 16.47
CA GLN A 245 10.20 -9.72 15.28
C GLN A 245 11.41 -10.12 14.45
N SER A 246 11.30 -9.94 13.14
CA SER A 246 12.39 -10.19 12.20
C SER A 246 12.28 -9.34 10.95
N GLN A 247 13.42 -9.13 10.28
CA GLN A 247 13.50 -8.49 8.97
C GLN A 247 13.78 -9.55 7.91
N PHE A 248 12.91 -9.66 6.93
CA PHE A 248 13.02 -10.58 5.80
C PHE A 248 13.19 -9.84 4.47
N THR A 249 13.52 -10.55 3.41
CA THR A 249 13.58 -10.00 2.04
C THR A 249 12.22 -9.51 1.54
N TRP A 250 11.13 -10.13 2.02
CA TRP A 250 9.74 -9.79 1.67
C TRP A 250 9.11 -8.74 2.59
N GLY A 251 9.72 -8.40 3.73
CA GLY A 251 9.20 -7.36 4.62
C GLY A 251 9.70 -7.49 6.06
N HIS A 252 9.31 -6.53 6.89
CA HIS A 252 9.43 -6.60 8.34
C HIS A 252 8.21 -7.32 8.91
N LEU A 253 8.42 -8.15 9.93
CA LEU A 253 7.36 -8.81 10.68
C LEU A 253 7.56 -8.57 12.17
N GLN A 254 6.50 -8.18 12.88
CA GLN A 254 6.41 -8.10 14.32
C GLN A 254 5.15 -8.83 14.78
N VAL A 255 5.31 -9.76 15.72
CA VAL A 255 4.22 -10.54 16.29
C VAL A 255 4.17 -10.25 17.79
N LEU A 256 3.07 -9.67 18.26
CA LEU A 256 2.77 -9.49 19.67
C LEU A 256 1.89 -10.65 20.12
N ILE A 257 2.23 -11.33 21.18
CA ILE A 257 1.59 -12.57 21.64
C ILE A 257 1.20 -12.41 23.10
N GLU A 258 -0.04 -12.78 23.41
CA GLU A 258 -0.50 -13.01 24.78
C GLU A 258 -0.49 -14.51 25.05
N VAL A 259 0.39 -14.91 25.98
CA VAL A 259 0.48 -16.31 26.45
C VAL A 259 -0.10 -16.40 27.85
N ASN A 260 -1.07 -17.30 28.04
CA ASN A 260 -1.66 -17.59 29.33
C ASN A 260 -1.70 -19.11 29.56
N GLY A 261 -1.21 -19.58 30.71
CA GLY A 261 -1.15 -21.01 31.01
C GLY A 261 -0.32 -21.84 30.01
N GLY A 262 0.63 -21.20 29.30
CA GLY A 262 1.45 -21.86 28.28
C GLY A 262 0.76 -22.04 26.91
N VAL A 263 -0.39 -21.39 26.70
CA VAL A 263 -1.16 -21.42 25.45
C VAL A 263 -1.30 -19.97 24.92
N ILE A 264 -1.29 -19.81 23.62
CA ILE A 264 -1.49 -18.51 22.97
C ILE A 264 -2.97 -18.15 22.98
N GLU A 265 -3.35 -17.08 23.67
CA GLU A 265 -4.72 -16.55 23.71
C GLU A 265 -4.99 -15.51 22.63
N ASN A 266 -4.05 -14.58 22.46
CA ASN A 266 -4.18 -13.50 21.47
C ASN A 266 -2.88 -13.29 20.69
N VAL A 267 -3.05 -12.86 19.44
CA VAL A 267 -1.95 -12.53 18.54
C VAL A 267 -2.30 -11.26 17.76
N GLN A 268 -1.38 -10.31 17.76
CA GLN A 268 -1.41 -9.14 16.88
C GLN A 268 -0.19 -9.17 15.96
N VAL A 269 -0.42 -9.09 14.66
CA VAL A 269 0.64 -9.13 13.66
C VAL A 269 0.75 -7.80 12.94
N TYR A 270 1.96 -7.25 12.91
CA TYR A 270 2.32 -6.07 12.12
C TYR A 270 3.35 -6.44 11.08
N THR A 271 3.12 -6.04 9.83
CA THR A 271 4.03 -6.31 8.71
C THR A 271 3.85 -5.29 7.59
N ASP A 272 4.93 -5.03 6.85
CA ASP A 272 4.92 -4.31 5.57
C ASP A 272 5.05 -5.25 4.37
N ALA A 273 4.77 -6.56 4.56
CA ALA A 273 4.67 -7.51 3.46
C ALA A 273 3.62 -7.06 2.44
N MET A 274 3.89 -7.36 1.17
CA MET A 274 2.91 -7.07 0.09
C MET A 274 1.68 -7.97 0.19
N ASP A 275 1.83 -9.18 0.74
CA ASP A 275 0.73 -10.09 1.05
C ASP A 275 -0.04 -9.58 2.27
N PHE A 276 -1.18 -8.94 2.03
CA PHE A 276 -2.02 -8.39 3.09
C PHE A 276 -2.74 -9.49 3.91
N ALA A 277 -2.87 -10.72 3.38
CA ALA A 277 -3.53 -11.83 4.06
C ALA A 277 -2.61 -12.52 5.08
N LEU A 278 -1.29 -12.38 4.95
CA LEU A 278 -0.29 -13.03 5.80
C LEU A 278 -0.56 -12.81 7.30
N ALA A 279 -0.89 -11.60 7.69
CA ALA A 279 -1.11 -11.26 9.10
C ALA A 279 -2.30 -12.02 9.71
N GLU A 280 -3.40 -12.13 8.98
CA GLU A 280 -4.59 -12.87 9.43
C GLU A 280 -4.36 -14.39 9.42
N GLN A 281 -3.67 -14.89 8.40
CA GLN A 281 -3.30 -16.30 8.32
C GLN A 281 -2.38 -16.71 9.47
N LEU A 282 -1.36 -15.89 9.76
CA LEU A 282 -0.43 -16.14 10.86
C LEU A 282 -1.14 -16.08 12.22
N ARG A 283 -2.01 -15.08 12.42
CA ARG A 283 -2.83 -14.97 13.61
C ARG A 283 -3.70 -16.22 13.80
N GLY A 284 -4.41 -16.65 12.77
CA GLY A 284 -5.27 -17.83 12.82
C GLY A 284 -4.51 -19.12 13.08
N ALA A 285 -3.29 -19.25 12.59
CA ALA A 285 -2.44 -20.41 12.81
C ALA A 285 -1.86 -20.50 14.23
N LEU A 286 -1.66 -19.37 14.91
CA LEU A 286 -0.99 -19.35 16.23
C LEU A 286 -1.96 -19.36 17.42
N ILE A 287 -3.17 -18.81 17.30
CA ILE A 287 -4.15 -18.79 18.41
C ILE A 287 -4.52 -20.22 18.83
N GLY A 288 -4.49 -20.49 20.14
CA GLY A 288 -4.81 -21.79 20.74
C GLY A 288 -3.67 -22.81 20.71
N ILE A 289 -2.49 -22.44 20.15
CA ILE A 289 -1.33 -23.32 20.09
C ILE A 289 -0.53 -23.24 21.40
N PRO A 290 -0.01 -24.37 21.93
CA PRO A 290 0.96 -24.33 23.02
C PRO A 290 2.20 -23.49 22.65
N PHE A 291 2.60 -22.60 23.54
CA PHE A 291 3.75 -21.72 23.32
C PHE A 291 5.07 -22.48 23.50
N ARG A 292 5.38 -23.32 22.50
CA ARG A 292 6.57 -24.17 22.42
C ARG A 292 7.10 -24.14 20.99
N SER A 293 8.42 -24.04 20.84
CA SER A 293 9.06 -23.87 19.53
C SER A 293 8.61 -24.87 18.46
N GLU A 294 8.53 -26.17 18.80
CA GLU A 294 8.12 -27.22 17.86
C GLU A 294 6.67 -27.05 17.37
N GLU A 295 5.74 -26.70 18.29
CA GLU A 295 4.33 -26.51 17.95
C GLU A 295 4.12 -25.26 17.10
N LEU A 296 4.80 -24.17 17.43
CA LEU A 296 4.76 -22.92 16.65
C LEU A 296 5.31 -23.12 15.25
N VAL A 297 6.47 -23.79 15.12
CA VAL A 297 7.06 -24.11 13.81
C VAL A 297 6.11 -24.95 12.96
N ARG A 298 5.48 -25.97 13.54
CA ARG A 298 4.51 -26.82 12.83
C ARG A 298 3.31 -26.01 12.35
N ALA A 299 2.81 -25.09 13.18
CA ALA A 299 1.63 -24.28 12.88
C ALA A 299 1.85 -23.33 11.69
N VAL A 300 3.07 -22.81 11.50
CA VAL A 300 3.34 -21.84 10.44
C VAL A 300 3.90 -22.44 9.15
N GLN A 301 4.30 -23.70 9.15
CA GLN A 301 5.07 -24.31 8.05
C GLN A 301 4.32 -24.33 6.71
N ALA A 302 3.00 -24.44 6.73
CA ALA A 302 2.16 -24.44 5.53
C ALA A 302 1.73 -23.05 5.05
N LEU A 303 2.09 -21.99 5.79
CA LEU A 303 1.74 -20.62 5.44
C LEU A 303 2.65 -20.07 4.33
N PRO A 304 2.25 -19.00 3.63
CA PRO A 304 3.18 -18.21 2.82
C PRO A 304 4.40 -17.82 3.67
N TYR A 305 5.60 -17.92 3.08
CA TYR A 305 6.88 -17.68 3.77
C TYR A 305 7.13 -18.62 4.98
N GLY A 306 6.51 -19.82 5.01
CA GLY A 306 6.53 -20.73 6.15
C GLY A 306 7.91 -21.11 6.64
N GLU A 307 8.90 -21.27 5.75
CA GLU A 307 10.30 -21.57 6.14
C GLU A 307 10.96 -20.40 6.88
N ASP A 308 10.77 -19.15 6.39
CA ASP A 308 11.27 -17.94 7.04
C ASP A 308 10.63 -17.76 8.42
N LEU A 309 9.30 -17.98 8.51
CA LEU A 309 8.56 -17.93 9.77
C LEU A 309 9.04 -19.00 10.75
N ALA A 310 9.22 -20.24 10.27
CA ALA A 310 9.73 -21.34 11.08
C ALA A 310 11.14 -21.05 11.59
N GLN A 311 12.03 -20.49 10.76
CA GLN A 311 13.38 -20.12 11.18
C GLN A 311 13.35 -19.02 12.25
N MET A 312 12.51 -18.00 12.10
CA MET A 312 12.31 -16.95 13.10
C MET A 312 11.87 -17.51 14.46
N LEU A 313 10.93 -18.47 14.43
CA LEU A 313 10.40 -19.08 15.65
C LEU A 313 11.40 -20.05 16.32
N ARG A 314 12.19 -20.80 15.54
CA ARG A 314 13.28 -21.66 16.06
C ARG A 314 14.37 -20.85 16.75
N ALA A 315 14.61 -19.61 16.29
CA ALA A 315 15.61 -18.72 16.88
C ALA A 315 15.19 -18.17 18.24
N GLN A 316 13.95 -18.37 18.66
CA GLN A 316 13.49 -18.03 20.00
C GLN A 316 13.88 -19.16 20.97
N GLU A 317 14.52 -18.84 22.07
CA GLU A 317 14.77 -19.77 23.18
C GLU A 317 13.48 -19.93 24.01
N LEU A 318 12.53 -20.78 23.52
CA LEU A 318 11.23 -21.02 24.12
C LEU A 318 11.18 -22.35 24.87
#